data_7b2f184848afe24090ed025ebfd79687
#
_entry.id   7b2f184848afe24090ed025ebfd79687
#
_cell.length_a   1.000
_cell.length_b   1.000
_cell.length_c   1.000
_cell.angle_alpha   90.00
_cell.angle_beta   90.00
_cell.angle_gamma   90.00
#
_symmetry.space_group_name_H-M   'P 1'
#
loop_
_entity.id
_entity.type
_entity.pdbx_description
1 polymer ?
#
loop_
_entity_poly.entity_id
_entity_poly.type
_entity_poly.pdbx_seq_one_letter_code
_entity_poly.pdbx_strand_id
1 'polypeptide(L)'
;MADCRYRRRPDVMFTIVSGEVLALDVEGGNCFGMDPVASEVWNLLAEPHTTDELCTALLARFNVEPEQCREETAALIEQFRSEGLIDAQPVS
;
A
#
# COMPACT_ATOMS: atom_id res chain seq x y z
N MET A 1 -14.06 -10.90 13.69
CA MET A 1 -13.28 -10.95 12.46
C MET A 1 -11.88 -10.44 12.70
N ALA A 2 -10.89 -11.22 12.31
CA ALA A 2 -9.52 -10.82 12.54
C ALA A 2 -9.08 -9.84 11.44
N ASP A 3 -8.52 -8.72 11.85
CA ASP A 3 -7.91 -7.80 10.92
C ASP A 3 -6.53 -8.33 10.54
N CYS A 4 -6.05 -7.91 9.39
CA CYS A 4 -4.71 -8.22 8.95
C CYS A 4 -3.86 -6.96 9.00
N ARG A 5 -2.59 -7.14 9.33
CA ARG A 5 -1.61 -6.10 9.10
C ARG A 5 -0.89 -6.41 7.81
N TYR A 6 -0.63 -5.39 7.04
CA TYR A 6 0.04 -5.52 5.76
C TYR A 6 1.40 -4.86 5.83
N ARG A 7 2.34 -5.39 5.08
CA ARG A 7 3.71 -4.91 5.06
C ARG A 7 4.30 -5.13 3.68
N ARG A 8 5.16 -4.22 3.23
CA ARG A 8 5.88 -4.40 1.98
C ARG A 8 6.73 -5.66 2.06
N ARG A 9 6.80 -6.40 0.96
CA ARG A 9 7.72 -7.53 0.88
C ARG A 9 9.14 -6.99 0.78
N PRO A 10 10.09 -7.54 1.56
CA PRO A 10 11.45 -7.01 1.58
C PRO A 10 12.22 -7.26 0.28
N ASP A 11 11.75 -8.20 -0.54
CA ASP A 11 12.41 -8.53 -1.80
C ASP A 11 11.89 -7.72 -2.99
N VAL A 12 10.93 -6.84 -2.78
CA VAL A 12 10.42 -5.97 -3.85
C VAL A 12 11.33 -4.75 -3.97
N MET A 13 11.84 -4.54 -5.18
CA MET A 13 12.63 -3.35 -5.48
C MET A 13 11.72 -2.21 -5.86
N PHE A 14 12.07 -1.00 -5.47
CA PHE A 14 11.32 0.18 -5.87
C PHE A 14 12.24 1.39 -5.92
N THR A 15 11.78 2.41 -6.62
CA THR A 15 12.46 3.70 -6.67
C THR A 15 11.41 4.80 -6.62
N ILE A 16 11.86 6.03 -6.45
CA ILE A 16 10.97 7.18 -6.42
C ILE A 16 11.34 8.08 -7.59
N VAL A 17 10.35 8.39 -8.43
CA VAL A 17 10.53 9.27 -9.59
C VAL A 17 9.54 10.42 -9.43
N SER A 18 10.07 11.63 -9.30
CA SER A 18 9.25 12.84 -9.14
C SER A 18 8.26 12.74 -7.98
N GLY A 19 8.68 12.11 -6.88
CA GLY A 19 7.87 11.95 -5.69
C GLY A 19 6.90 10.78 -5.72
N GLU A 20 6.84 10.03 -6.82
CA GLU A 20 5.96 8.88 -6.94
C GLU A 20 6.75 7.59 -6.96
N VAL A 21 6.21 6.56 -6.29
CA VAL A 21 6.89 5.27 -6.18
C VAL A 21 6.67 4.45 -7.46
N LEU A 22 7.75 3.82 -7.89
CA LEU A 22 7.72 2.85 -8.98
C LEU A 22 8.28 1.54 -8.43
N ALA A 23 7.43 0.53 -8.30
CA ALA A 23 7.84 -0.80 -7.84
C ALA A 23 8.21 -1.67 -9.04
N LEU A 24 9.23 -2.49 -8.85
CA LEU A 24 9.80 -3.30 -9.93
C LEU A 24 9.64 -4.78 -9.59
N ASP A 25 9.00 -5.52 -10.47
CA ASP A 25 8.95 -6.98 -10.40
C ASP A 25 10.05 -7.51 -11.29
N VAL A 26 11.18 -7.84 -10.67
CA VAL A 26 12.37 -8.27 -11.40
C VAL A 26 12.13 -9.59 -12.12
N GLU A 27 11.42 -10.52 -11.50
CA GLU A 27 11.16 -11.83 -12.09
C GLU A 27 10.21 -11.77 -13.27
N GLY A 28 9.12 -11.00 -13.12
CA GLY A 28 8.13 -10.87 -14.16
C GLY A 28 8.43 -9.80 -15.19
N GLY A 29 9.43 -8.94 -14.92
CA GLY A 29 9.77 -7.85 -15.83
C GLY A 29 8.75 -6.73 -15.85
N ASN A 30 7.91 -6.61 -14.82
CA ASN A 30 6.85 -5.62 -14.76
C ASN A 30 7.23 -4.44 -13.88
N CYS A 31 6.66 -3.27 -14.20
CA CYS A 31 6.77 -2.08 -13.38
C CYS A 31 5.40 -1.69 -12.90
N PHE A 32 5.30 -1.24 -11.65
CA PHE A 32 4.04 -0.80 -11.07
C PHE A 32 4.19 0.64 -10.59
N GLY A 33 3.60 1.58 -11.33
CA GLY A 33 3.62 2.99 -10.96
C GLY A 33 2.52 3.32 -9.96
N MET A 34 2.84 4.13 -8.96
CA MET A 34 1.91 4.49 -7.90
C MET A 34 1.65 5.99 -7.92
N ASP A 35 0.36 6.36 -7.85
CA ASP A 35 -0.01 7.77 -7.72
C ASP A 35 0.35 8.27 -6.31
N PRO A 36 0.14 9.56 -5.99
CA PRO A 36 0.52 10.09 -4.68
C PRO A 36 -0.10 9.37 -3.49
N VAL A 37 -1.36 8.96 -3.60
CA VAL A 37 -2.04 8.25 -2.51
C VAL A 37 -1.45 6.84 -2.36
N ALA A 38 -1.30 6.12 -3.45
CA ALA A 38 -0.71 4.79 -3.43
C ALA A 38 0.74 4.84 -2.94
N SER A 39 1.49 5.87 -3.33
CA SER A 39 2.87 6.05 -2.89
C SER A 39 2.94 6.25 -1.37
N GLU A 40 1.99 7.01 -0.81
CA GLU A 40 1.95 7.20 0.63
C GLU A 40 1.64 5.89 1.36
N VAL A 41 0.70 5.11 0.85
CA VAL A 41 0.39 3.79 1.41
C VAL A 41 1.63 2.89 1.36
N TRP A 42 2.32 2.89 0.22
CA TRP A 42 3.55 2.11 0.08
C TRP A 42 4.58 2.48 1.14
N ASN A 43 4.77 3.79 1.36
CA ASN A 43 5.73 4.26 2.36
C ASN A 43 5.32 3.86 3.78
N LEU A 44 4.03 3.93 4.08
CA LEU A 44 3.52 3.51 5.40
C LEU A 44 3.73 2.02 5.63
N LEU A 45 3.68 1.22 4.57
CA LEU A 45 3.84 -0.23 4.65
C LEU A 45 5.28 -0.68 4.83
N ALA A 46 6.21 0.25 5.03
CA ALA A 46 7.54 -0.09 5.53
C ALA A 46 7.46 -0.78 6.89
N GLU A 47 6.39 -0.49 7.63
CA GLU A 47 6.06 -1.15 8.88
C GLU A 47 4.66 -1.75 8.76
N PRO A 48 4.33 -2.79 9.56
CA PRO A 48 3.00 -3.41 9.47
C PRO A 48 1.90 -2.44 9.89
N HIS A 49 0.84 -2.38 9.08
CA HIS A 49 -0.33 -1.54 9.35
C HIS A 49 -1.61 -2.26 8.93
N THR A 50 -2.69 -2.01 9.67
CA THR A 50 -4.02 -2.44 9.25
C THR A 50 -4.58 -1.46 8.23
N THR A 51 -5.64 -1.86 7.53
CA THR A 51 -6.34 -0.96 6.60
C THR A 51 -6.85 0.29 7.33
N ASP A 52 -7.38 0.12 8.54
CA ASP A 52 -7.88 1.26 9.32
C ASP A 52 -6.76 2.23 9.67
N GLU A 53 -5.59 1.72 10.05
CA GLU A 53 -4.44 2.57 10.34
C GLU A 53 -4.00 3.35 9.11
N LEU A 54 -4.01 2.70 7.94
CA LEU A 54 -3.67 3.36 6.69
C LEU A 54 -4.67 4.45 6.36
N CYS A 55 -5.96 4.18 6.54
CA CYS A 55 -7.01 5.17 6.29
C CYS A 55 -6.85 6.38 7.21
N THR A 56 -6.57 6.15 8.48
CA THR A 56 -6.37 7.24 9.44
C THR A 56 -5.22 8.13 9.00
N ALA A 57 -4.11 7.54 8.56
CA ALA A 57 -2.96 8.31 8.10
C ALA A 57 -3.28 9.08 6.83
N LEU A 58 -4.02 8.48 5.90
CA LEU A 58 -4.37 9.13 4.65
C LEU A 58 -5.33 10.29 4.88
N LEU A 59 -6.29 10.13 5.80
CA LEU A 59 -7.22 11.21 6.12
C LEU A 59 -6.53 12.39 6.77
N ALA A 60 -5.39 12.17 7.43
CA ALA A 60 -4.60 13.25 8.01
C ALA A 60 -3.81 14.02 6.95
N ARG A 61 -3.52 13.42 5.80
CA ARG A 61 -2.69 14.04 4.76
C ARG A 61 -3.47 14.52 3.55
N PHE A 62 -4.56 13.84 3.21
CA PHE A 62 -5.32 14.14 1.99
C PHE A 62 -6.73 14.53 2.35
N ASN A 63 -7.30 15.42 1.55
CA ASN A 63 -8.67 15.88 1.74
C ASN A 63 -9.62 14.94 0.99
N VAL A 64 -9.96 13.80 1.63
CA VAL A 64 -10.82 12.79 1.02
C VAL A 64 -11.95 12.42 1.98
N GLU A 65 -13.05 11.90 1.43
CA GLU A 65 -14.16 11.42 2.23
C GLU A 65 -13.78 10.12 2.94
N PRO A 66 -14.13 9.95 4.24
CA PRO A 66 -13.74 8.73 4.97
C PRO A 66 -14.19 7.43 4.33
N GLU A 67 -15.42 7.36 3.83
CA GLU A 67 -15.91 6.14 3.20
C GLU A 67 -15.17 5.86 1.90
N GLN A 68 -14.95 6.87 1.09
CA GLN A 68 -14.21 6.73 -0.15
C GLN A 68 -12.78 6.31 0.13
N CYS A 69 -12.16 6.90 1.15
CA CYS A 69 -10.81 6.54 1.54
C CYS A 69 -10.72 5.05 1.92
N ARG A 70 -11.69 4.56 2.67
CA ARG A 70 -11.73 3.15 3.08
C ARG A 70 -11.86 2.23 1.88
N GLU A 71 -12.76 2.55 0.96
CA GLU A 71 -12.97 1.74 -0.24
C GLU A 71 -11.74 1.73 -1.13
N GLU A 72 -11.15 2.89 -1.37
CA GLU A 72 -9.98 3.01 -2.23
C GLU A 72 -8.76 2.34 -1.61
N THR A 73 -8.59 2.48 -0.29
CA THR A 73 -7.48 1.83 0.41
C THR A 73 -7.61 0.31 0.36
N ALA A 74 -8.81 -0.20 0.58
CA ALA A 74 -9.06 -1.64 0.49
C ALA A 74 -8.78 -2.17 -0.92
N ALA A 75 -9.21 -1.45 -1.94
CA ALA A 75 -8.96 -1.83 -3.33
C ALA A 75 -7.47 -1.81 -3.65
N LEU A 76 -6.77 -0.80 -3.14
CA LEU A 76 -5.33 -0.66 -3.36
C LEU A 76 -4.56 -1.80 -2.68
N ILE A 77 -4.93 -2.15 -1.46
CA ILE A 77 -4.31 -3.28 -0.74
C ILE A 77 -4.52 -4.57 -1.51
N GLU A 78 -5.72 -4.78 -2.03
CA GLU A 78 -6.01 -5.98 -2.82
C GLU A 78 -5.17 -6.00 -4.10
N GLN A 79 -5.00 -4.85 -4.74
CA GLN A 79 -4.16 -4.74 -5.92
C GLN A 79 -2.70 -5.04 -5.59
N PHE A 80 -2.18 -4.49 -4.49
CA PHE A 80 -0.81 -4.77 -4.06
C PHE A 80 -0.62 -6.26 -3.76
N ARG A 81 -1.60 -6.90 -3.13
CA ARG A 81 -1.53 -8.34 -2.86
C ARG A 81 -1.53 -9.14 -4.15
N SER A 82 -2.39 -8.78 -5.08
CA SER A 82 -2.50 -9.44 -6.37
C SER A 82 -1.20 -9.36 -7.16
N GLU A 83 -0.49 -8.23 -7.04
CA GLU A 83 0.79 -8.04 -7.73
C GLU A 83 1.98 -8.63 -6.95
N GLY A 84 1.74 -9.19 -5.77
CA GLY A 84 2.79 -9.79 -4.97
C GLY A 84 3.72 -8.81 -4.30
N LEU A 85 3.25 -7.59 -4.06
CA LEU A 85 4.08 -6.51 -3.53
C LEU A 85 4.08 -6.45 -2.00
N ILE A 86 3.07 -7.01 -1.36
CA ILE A 86 2.91 -6.94 0.09
C ILE A 86 2.53 -8.31 0.65
N ASP A 87 2.79 -8.48 1.94
CA ASP A 87 2.37 -9.65 2.72
C ASP A 87 1.29 -9.24 3.70
N ALA A 88 0.37 -10.15 3.96
CA ALA A 88 -0.65 -10.00 4.99
C ALA A 88 -0.27 -10.85 6.20
N GLN A 89 -0.39 -10.26 7.39
CA GLN A 89 -0.12 -10.95 8.64
C GLN A 89 -1.35 -10.83 9.52
N PRO A 90 -1.84 -11.93 10.11
CA PRO A 90 -2.98 -11.83 11.02
C PRO A 90 -2.59 -11.05 12.26
N VAL A 91 -3.55 -10.27 12.77
CA VAL A 91 -3.39 -9.56 14.03
C VAL A 91 -3.76 -10.54 15.14
N SER A 92 -2.82 -10.81 16.00
CA SER A 92 -3.04 -11.72 17.13
C SER A 92 -3.31 -10.96 18.42
#